data_68eb348a4886764c977a2b3a2346f585
#
_entry.id   68eb348a4886764c977a2b3a2346f585
#
_cell.length_a   1.000
_cell.length_b   1.000
_cell.length_c   1.000
_cell.angle_alpha   90.00
_cell.angle_beta   90.00
_cell.angle_gamma   90.00
#
_symmetry.space_group_name_H-M   'P 1'
#
loop_
_entity.id
_entity.type
_entity.pdbx_description
1 polymer ?
#
loop_
_entity_poly.entity_id
_entity_poly.type
_entity_poly.pdbx_seq_one_letter_code
_entity_poly.pdbx_strand_id
1 'polypeptide(L)'
;RTFKNNDGSALLGNQQMAWLKSALLNSSSTYKIIVLGNQLINAIDGHESYYDCPEERQEIMRFINDNEIPGVLFFSGDRHHSEINVEHHLNYYPIHDITCSALSSPRPKFRGWGKERKLSTRVDNSFITKHNYCVVTVNSDCLVFKFKNKSGRLLFNYSVPQKELGY
;
A
#
# COMPACT_ATOMS: atom_id res chain seq x y z
N ARG A 1 14.79 -9.17 0.89
CA ARG A 1 13.74 -10.15 1.28
C ARG A 1 13.51 -10.00 2.77
N THR A 2 12.32 -9.61 3.16
CA THR A 2 11.88 -9.71 4.55
C THR A 2 11.78 -11.21 4.83
N PHE A 3 12.61 -11.71 5.74
CA PHE A 3 12.52 -13.11 6.14
C PHE A 3 11.25 -13.25 6.97
N LYS A 4 10.34 -14.11 6.55
CA LYS A 4 9.29 -14.60 7.44
C LYS A 4 9.99 -15.17 8.67
N ASN A 5 9.59 -14.77 9.87
CA ASN A 5 9.94 -15.53 11.04
C ASN A 5 9.56 -17.00 10.79
N ASN A 6 10.30 -17.96 11.32
CA ASN A 6 10.10 -19.38 11.04
C ASN A 6 8.67 -19.89 11.32
N ASP A 7 7.86 -19.10 12.03
CA ASP A 7 6.44 -19.37 12.33
C ASP A 7 5.46 -18.66 11.38
N GLY A 8 5.95 -17.83 10.44
CA GLY A 8 5.11 -17.09 9.47
C GLY A 8 4.29 -15.95 10.09
N SER A 9 4.51 -15.57 11.34
CA SER A 9 3.65 -14.66 12.09
C SER A 9 3.95 -13.17 11.86
N ALA A 10 5.10 -12.82 11.29
CA ALA A 10 5.52 -11.43 11.12
C ALA A 10 6.41 -11.22 9.88
N LEU A 11 6.26 -10.06 9.24
CA LEU A 11 7.11 -9.60 8.13
C LEU A 11 8.16 -8.60 8.62
N LEU A 12 7.79 -7.68 9.49
CA LEU A 12 8.69 -6.71 10.12
C LEU A 12 9.39 -7.29 11.35
N GLY A 13 8.63 -8.00 12.17
CA GLY A 13 9.10 -8.47 13.48
C GLY A 13 9.23 -7.33 14.50
N ASN A 14 9.50 -7.69 15.74
CA ASN A 14 9.42 -6.78 16.90
C ASN A 14 10.32 -5.55 16.78
N GLN A 15 11.53 -5.70 16.26
CA GLN A 15 12.49 -4.60 16.17
C GLN A 15 12.06 -3.54 15.16
N GLN A 16 11.67 -3.95 13.95
CA GLN A 16 11.23 -3.00 12.92
C GLN A 16 9.86 -2.39 13.29
N MET A 17 8.99 -3.17 13.93
CA MET A 17 7.70 -2.68 14.43
C MET A 17 7.91 -1.58 15.49
N ALA A 18 8.80 -1.79 16.47
CA ALA A 18 9.11 -0.77 17.48
C ALA A 18 9.69 0.50 16.84
N TRP A 19 10.59 0.34 15.87
CA TRP A 19 11.15 1.46 15.13
C TRP A 19 10.07 2.22 14.35
N LEU A 20 9.18 1.51 13.61
CA LEU A 20 8.10 2.11 12.84
C LEU A 20 7.16 2.92 13.73
N LYS A 21 6.74 2.35 14.85
CA LYS A 21 5.89 3.04 15.84
C LYS A 21 6.53 4.32 16.36
N SER A 22 7.81 4.24 16.73
CA SER A 22 8.56 5.41 17.19
C SER A 22 8.68 6.47 16.09
N ALA A 23 8.98 6.07 14.86
CA ALA A 23 9.09 6.98 13.73
C ALA A 23 7.76 7.71 13.43
N LEU A 24 6.64 6.99 13.48
CA LEU A 24 5.31 7.57 13.26
C LEU A 24 4.92 8.58 14.34
N LEU A 25 5.15 8.26 15.62
CA LEU A 25 4.85 9.15 16.74
C LEU A 25 5.68 10.44 16.72
N ASN A 26 6.93 10.35 16.31
CA ASN A 26 7.85 11.49 16.30
C ASN A 26 7.81 12.29 14.99
N SER A 27 7.06 11.86 13.99
CA SER A 27 6.98 12.56 12.71
C SER A 27 5.97 13.69 12.73
N SER A 28 6.43 14.92 12.51
CA SER A 28 5.58 16.10 12.29
C SER A 28 5.19 16.31 10.81
N SER A 29 5.60 15.40 9.90
CA SER A 29 5.33 15.54 8.47
C SER A 29 3.84 15.38 8.17
N THR A 30 3.31 16.19 7.24
CA THR A 30 1.93 16.09 6.75
C THR A 30 1.65 14.72 6.13
N TYR A 31 2.57 14.20 5.34
CA TYR A 31 2.43 12.88 4.72
C TYR A 31 3.51 11.93 5.26
N LYS A 32 3.07 10.78 5.74
CA LYS A 32 3.92 9.71 6.29
C LYS A 32 3.81 8.49 5.37
N ILE A 33 4.80 8.33 4.51
CA ILE A 33 4.79 7.26 3.50
C ILE A 33 5.59 6.07 4.02
N ILE A 34 4.90 4.95 4.24
CA ILE A 34 5.52 3.68 4.65
C ILE A 34 5.73 2.83 3.40
N VAL A 35 6.99 2.52 3.09
CA VAL A 35 7.33 1.68 1.93
C VAL A 35 7.59 0.26 2.40
N LEU A 36 6.79 -0.68 1.88
CA LEU A 36 6.87 -2.11 2.17
C LEU A 36 7.18 -2.91 0.91
N GLY A 37 7.82 -4.07 1.05
CA GLY A 37 7.97 -5.03 -0.05
C GLY A 37 6.62 -5.64 -0.46
N ASN A 38 5.75 -5.84 0.52
CA ASN A 38 4.50 -6.58 0.42
C ASN A 38 3.28 -5.67 0.60
N GLN A 39 2.15 -6.03 -0.02
CA GLN A 39 0.90 -5.30 0.14
C GLN A 39 0.33 -5.45 1.56
N LEU A 40 -0.15 -4.33 2.13
CA LEU A 40 -0.79 -4.31 3.44
C LEU A 40 -2.28 -4.69 3.37
N ILE A 41 -3.01 -4.15 2.38
CA ILE A 41 -4.48 -4.24 2.32
C ILE A 41 -4.95 -5.43 1.49
N ASN A 42 -4.20 -5.84 0.48
CA ASN A 42 -4.62 -6.95 -0.37
C ASN A 42 -4.73 -8.26 0.41
N ALA A 43 -5.95 -8.80 0.49
CA ALA A 43 -6.32 -10.00 1.24
C ALA A 43 -6.39 -11.26 0.36
N ILE A 44 -5.64 -11.35 -0.72
CA ILE A 44 -5.62 -12.53 -1.60
C ILE A 44 -4.60 -13.54 -1.12
N ASP A 45 -5.10 -14.71 -0.74
CA ASP A 45 -4.32 -15.90 -0.42
C ASP A 45 -3.41 -16.35 -1.58
N GLY A 46 -2.24 -16.90 -1.22
CA GLY A 46 -1.29 -17.52 -2.15
C GLY A 46 -0.24 -16.55 -2.71
N HIS A 47 -0.13 -15.34 -2.17
CA HIS A 47 0.92 -14.38 -2.50
C HIS A 47 1.51 -13.80 -1.21
N GLU A 48 2.80 -13.51 -1.22
CA GLU A 48 3.46 -12.84 -0.10
C GLU A 48 2.80 -11.47 0.15
N SER A 49 1.95 -11.38 1.15
CA SER A 49 1.25 -10.16 1.57
C SER A 49 0.99 -10.21 3.08
N TYR A 50 0.50 -9.13 3.63
CA TYR A 50 0.06 -9.11 5.04
C TYR A 50 -1.18 -9.96 5.32
N TYR A 51 -1.79 -10.57 4.30
CA TYR A 51 -2.76 -11.65 4.49
C TYR A 51 -2.20 -12.80 5.31
N ASP A 52 -0.93 -13.15 5.10
CA ASP A 52 -0.24 -14.22 5.81
C ASP A 52 0.24 -13.81 7.23
N CYS A 53 0.15 -12.53 7.58
CA CYS A 53 0.59 -11.98 8.87
C CYS A 53 -0.49 -11.05 9.45
N PRO A 54 -1.72 -11.57 9.71
CA PRO A 54 -2.87 -10.76 10.08
C PRO A 54 -2.70 -10.04 11.42
N GLU A 55 -1.97 -10.64 12.36
CA GLU A 55 -1.73 -10.06 13.68
C GLU A 55 -0.83 -8.83 13.60
N GLU A 56 0.28 -8.93 12.86
CA GLU A 56 1.19 -7.80 12.66
C GLU A 56 0.51 -6.67 11.87
N ARG A 57 -0.26 -7.03 10.82
CA ARG A 57 -1.07 -6.06 10.08
C ARG A 57 -2.03 -5.32 11.02
N GLN A 58 -2.74 -6.06 11.85
CA GLN A 58 -3.71 -5.50 12.78
C GLN A 58 -3.04 -4.62 13.85
N GLU A 59 -1.83 -4.98 14.27
CA GLU A 59 -1.02 -4.18 15.19
C GLU A 59 -0.64 -2.83 14.57
N ILE A 60 -0.22 -2.80 13.31
CA ILE A 60 0.08 -1.55 12.58
C ILE A 60 -1.18 -0.67 12.50
N MET A 61 -2.30 -1.24 12.05
CA MET A 61 -3.54 -0.51 11.84
C MET A 61 -4.10 0.06 13.15
N ARG A 62 -4.12 -0.74 14.21
CA ARG A 62 -4.54 -0.28 15.55
C ARG A 62 -3.63 0.83 16.06
N PHE A 63 -2.32 0.67 15.93
CA PHE A 63 -1.38 1.67 16.42
C PHE A 63 -1.60 3.04 15.76
N ILE A 64 -1.81 3.08 14.45
CA ILE A 64 -2.10 4.32 13.71
C ILE A 64 -3.42 4.93 14.20
N ASN A 65 -4.46 4.12 14.36
CA ASN A 65 -5.77 4.56 14.82
C ASN A 65 -5.77 5.03 16.27
N ASP A 66 -5.24 4.24 17.19
CA ASP A 66 -5.31 4.50 18.65
C ASP A 66 -4.46 5.72 19.05
N ASN A 67 -3.46 6.08 18.25
CA ASN A 67 -2.66 7.27 18.45
C ASN A 67 -3.08 8.44 17.54
N GLU A 68 -4.18 8.30 16.80
CA GLU A 68 -4.74 9.33 15.89
C GLU A 68 -3.69 9.90 14.93
N ILE A 69 -2.80 9.06 14.39
CA ILE A 69 -1.68 9.50 13.56
C ILE A 69 -2.18 9.83 12.15
N PRO A 70 -2.23 11.12 11.74
CA PRO A 70 -2.75 11.50 10.43
C PRO A 70 -1.69 11.32 9.33
N GLY A 71 -2.14 11.29 8.08
CA GLY A 71 -1.27 11.39 6.91
C GLY A 71 -0.54 10.11 6.53
N VAL A 72 -0.93 8.95 7.04
CA VAL A 72 -0.23 7.69 6.75
C VAL A 72 -0.77 7.05 5.48
N LEU A 73 0.16 6.68 4.58
CA LEU A 73 -0.12 5.90 3.37
C LEU A 73 0.93 4.80 3.21
N PHE A 74 0.56 3.72 2.55
CA PHE A 74 1.44 2.61 2.27
C PHE A 74 1.78 2.54 0.78
N PHE A 75 3.05 2.24 0.50
CA PHE A 75 3.54 1.91 -0.82
C PHE A 75 4.07 0.49 -0.83
N SER A 76 3.68 -0.27 -1.83
CA SER A 76 4.10 -1.65 -1.97
C SER A 76 4.60 -1.98 -3.37
N GLY A 77 5.27 -3.12 -3.49
CA GLY A 77 5.85 -3.63 -4.73
C GLY A 77 5.57 -5.12 -4.93
N ASP A 78 6.52 -5.81 -5.55
CA ASP A 78 6.61 -7.27 -5.74
C ASP A 78 5.49 -7.95 -6.55
N ARG A 79 4.33 -7.34 -6.71
CA ARG A 79 3.12 -7.96 -7.29
C ARG A 79 3.13 -8.07 -8.81
N HIS A 80 4.13 -7.52 -9.50
CA HIS A 80 4.25 -7.50 -10.96
C HIS A 80 3.04 -6.86 -11.68
N HIS A 81 2.29 -6.05 -10.96
CA HIS A 81 1.23 -5.16 -11.45
C HIS A 81 1.13 -3.96 -10.53
N SER A 82 0.46 -2.91 -10.97
CA SER A 82 0.13 -1.77 -10.12
C SER A 82 -1.35 -1.74 -9.83
N GLU A 83 -1.70 -1.31 -8.64
CA GLU A 83 -3.08 -1.11 -8.18
C GLU A 83 -3.12 -0.16 -6.99
N ILE A 84 -4.30 0.34 -6.67
CA ILE A 84 -4.56 1.09 -5.45
C ILE A 84 -5.67 0.38 -4.69
N ASN A 85 -5.40 0.05 -3.43
CA ASN A 85 -6.38 -0.47 -2.51
C ASN A 85 -6.67 0.56 -1.42
N VAL A 86 -7.92 0.69 -1.01
CA VAL A 86 -8.37 1.58 0.05
C VAL A 86 -9.21 0.78 1.04
N GLU A 87 -8.83 0.83 2.30
CA GLU A 87 -9.59 0.22 3.38
C GLU A 87 -10.27 1.31 4.20
N HIS A 88 -11.60 1.26 4.24
CA HIS A 88 -12.42 2.20 5.00
C HIS A 88 -12.70 1.66 6.40
N HIS A 89 -12.57 2.51 7.39
CA HIS A 89 -12.86 2.22 8.80
C HIS A 89 -13.98 3.11 9.32
N LEU A 90 -14.79 2.61 10.26
CA LEU A 90 -15.97 3.33 10.77
C LEU A 90 -15.62 4.64 11.49
N ASN A 91 -14.49 4.67 12.20
CA ASN A 91 -14.11 5.80 13.08
C ASN A 91 -12.72 6.35 12.75
N TYR A 92 -12.22 6.10 11.54
CA TYR A 92 -10.88 6.48 11.16
C TYR A 92 -10.83 6.85 9.67
N TYR A 93 -9.82 7.59 9.24
CA TYR A 93 -9.68 7.92 7.83
C TYR A 93 -9.32 6.67 6.99
N PRO A 94 -9.65 6.66 5.69
CA PRO A 94 -9.35 5.52 4.83
C PRO A 94 -7.84 5.35 4.66
N ILE A 95 -7.36 4.13 4.86
CA ILE A 95 -5.95 3.79 4.64
C ILE A 95 -5.74 3.37 3.18
N HIS A 96 -4.76 3.98 2.54
CA HIS A 96 -4.39 3.76 1.16
C HIS A 96 -3.14 2.88 1.06
N ASP A 97 -3.19 1.85 0.23
CA ASP A 97 -2.05 1.01 -0.16
C ASP A 97 -1.86 1.11 -1.67
N ILE A 98 -0.78 1.75 -2.07
CA ILE A 98 -0.44 2.02 -3.45
C ILE A 98 0.63 1.03 -3.90
N THR A 99 0.25 0.03 -4.68
CA THR A 99 1.19 -0.90 -5.31
C THR A 99 1.73 -0.30 -6.58
N CYS A 100 3.04 -0.10 -6.64
CA CYS A 100 3.74 0.41 -7.81
C CYS A 100 4.79 -0.62 -8.26
N SER A 101 4.36 -1.58 -9.05
CA SER A 101 5.17 -2.72 -9.52
C SER A 101 5.07 -2.85 -11.03
N ALA A 102 5.73 -3.88 -11.62
CA ALA A 102 5.82 -4.08 -13.07
C ALA A 102 6.72 -3.07 -13.81
N LEU A 103 7.74 -2.51 -13.14
CA LEU A 103 8.73 -1.69 -13.83
C LEU A 103 9.52 -2.51 -14.89
N SER A 104 10.10 -3.63 -14.48
CA SER A 104 10.92 -4.51 -15.34
C SER A 104 10.26 -5.86 -15.63
N SER A 105 9.40 -6.36 -14.77
CA SER A 105 8.80 -7.68 -14.84
C SER A 105 7.27 -7.62 -14.67
N PRO A 106 6.52 -7.35 -15.75
CA PRO A 106 5.07 -7.41 -15.68
C PRO A 106 4.60 -8.85 -15.52
N ARG A 107 3.53 -9.06 -14.79
CA ARG A 107 2.96 -10.40 -14.61
C ARG A 107 2.50 -10.98 -15.95
N PRO A 108 2.87 -12.22 -16.29
CA PRO A 108 2.39 -12.88 -17.49
C PRO A 108 0.87 -12.93 -17.52
N LYS A 109 0.26 -12.88 -18.72
CA LYS A 109 -1.20 -12.92 -18.93
C LYS A 109 -1.89 -14.20 -18.43
N PHE A 110 -1.16 -15.12 -17.81
CA PHE A 110 -1.60 -16.46 -17.45
C PHE A 110 -1.98 -16.59 -15.98
N ARG A 111 -3.15 -17.17 -15.74
CA ARG A 111 -3.64 -17.83 -14.52
C ARG A 111 -3.57 -16.99 -13.22
N GLY A 112 -4.73 -16.76 -12.62
CA GLY A 112 -4.86 -16.27 -11.27
C GLY A 112 -5.48 -14.89 -11.07
N TRP A 113 -5.73 -14.12 -12.14
CA TRP A 113 -6.38 -12.82 -12.04
C TRP A 113 -7.84 -12.86 -11.56
N GLY A 114 -8.47 -14.05 -11.48
CA GLY A 114 -9.89 -14.18 -11.18
C GLY A 114 -10.28 -13.66 -9.80
N LYS A 115 -9.51 -14.01 -8.78
CA LYS A 115 -9.72 -13.52 -7.40
C LYS A 115 -9.27 -12.06 -7.28
N GLU A 116 -8.11 -11.71 -7.84
CA GLU A 116 -7.55 -10.36 -7.79
C GLU A 116 -8.45 -9.31 -8.48
N ARG A 117 -9.15 -9.69 -9.56
CA ARG A 117 -10.09 -8.79 -10.23
C ARG A 117 -11.32 -8.39 -9.41
N LYS A 118 -11.60 -9.10 -8.33
CA LYS A 118 -12.81 -8.94 -7.50
C LYS A 118 -12.52 -8.34 -6.11
N LEU A 119 -11.38 -7.70 -5.91
CA LEU A 119 -11.09 -7.04 -4.64
C LEU A 119 -12.03 -5.85 -4.42
N SER A 120 -12.78 -5.90 -3.33
CA SER A 120 -13.70 -4.83 -2.94
C SER A 120 -13.00 -3.57 -2.46
N THR A 121 -11.72 -3.70 -2.04
CA THR A 121 -10.89 -2.58 -1.60
C THR A 121 -10.23 -1.83 -2.75
N ARG A 122 -10.24 -2.40 -3.96
CA ARG A 122 -9.54 -1.79 -5.09
C ARG A 122 -10.30 -0.59 -5.66
N VAL A 123 -9.57 0.50 -5.86
CA VAL A 123 -10.06 1.65 -6.62
C VAL A 123 -10.31 1.25 -8.08
N ASP A 124 -11.46 1.62 -8.62
CA ASP A 124 -11.85 1.31 -9.99
C ASP A 124 -10.80 1.77 -11.01
N ASN A 125 -10.53 0.92 -12.00
CA ASN A 125 -9.58 1.15 -13.08
C ASN A 125 -8.10 1.32 -12.66
N SER A 126 -7.76 1.13 -11.38
CA SER A 126 -6.37 1.23 -10.89
C SER A 126 -5.50 0.01 -11.23
N PHE A 127 -6.08 -1.09 -11.72
CA PHE A 127 -5.38 -2.35 -11.98
C PHE A 127 -4.61 -2.35 -13.29
N ILE A 128 -3.28 -2.20 -13.23
CA ILE A 128 -2.39 -2.04 -14.39
C ILE A 128 -1.42 -3.22 -14.46
N THR A 129 -1.58 -4.07 -15.47
CA THR A 129 -0.78 -5.31 -15.65
C THR A 129 0.36 -5.18 -16.66
N LYS A 130 0.48 -4.04 -17.34
CA LYS A 130 1.55 -3.75 -18.29
C LYS A 130 2.73 -3.09 -17.58
N HIS A 131 3.90 -3.04 -18.25
CA HIS A 131 5.03 -2.23 -17.76
C HIS A 131 4.60 -0.81 -17.43
N ASN A 132 4.87 -0.42 -16.20
CA ASN A 132 4.53 0.92 -15.73
C ASN A 132 5.44 1.34 -14.56
N TYR A 133 5.39 2.63 -14.27
CA TYR A 133 5.97 3.25 -13.09
C TYR A 133 5.02 4.32 -12.55
N CYS A 134 5.12 4.61 -11.29
CA CYS A 134 4.35 5.67 -10.64
C CYS A 134 5.23 6.89 -10.37
N VAL A 135 4.71 8.07 -10.70
CA VAL A 135 5.26 9.37 -10.31
C VAL A 135 4.33 9.94 -9.25
N VAL A 136 4.89 10.27 -8.10
CA VAL A 136 4.16 10.91 -7.00
C VAL A 136 4.51 12.39 -6.95
N THR A 137 3.50 13.23 -6.97
CA THR A 137 3.64 14.67 -6.73
C THR A 137 3.05 14.97 -5.35
N VAL A 138 3.87 15.59 -4.51
CA VAL A 138 3.49 16.02 -3.17
C VAL A 138 3.18 17.51 -3.21
N ASN A 139 1.93 17.86 -2.93
CA ASN A 139 1.49 19.25 -2.77
C ASN A 139 1.07 19.48 -1.30
N SER A 140 0.83 20.73 -0.94
CA SER A 140 0.38 21.09 0.41
C SER A 140 -0.98 20.48 0.78
N ASP A 141 -1.85 20.31 -0.19
CA ASP A 141 -3.27 19.94 -0.03
C ASP A 141 -3.63 18.55 -0.57
N CYS A 142 -2.74 17.92 -1.36
CA CYS A 142 -2.97 16.59 -1.92
C CYS A 142 -1.70 15.86 -2.34
N LEU A 143 -1.80 14.53 -2.39
CA LEU A 143 -0.86 13.65 -3.09
C LEU A 143 -1.46 13.25 -4.44
N VAL A 144 -0.66 13.32 -5.51
CA VAL A 144 -1.09 12.92 -6.85
C VAL A 144 -0.20 11.79 -7.35
N PHE A 145 -0.82 10.66 -7.69
CA PHE A 145 -0.18 9.45 -8.20
C PHE A 145 -0.45 9.31 -9.69
N LYS A 146 0.58 9.36 -10.51
CA LYS A 146 0.49 9.20 -11.98
C LYS A 146 1.19 7.93 -12.41
N PHE A 147 0.43 6.91 -12.78
CA PHE A 147 0.95 5.69 -13.37
C PHE A 147 1.17 5.88 -14.86
N LYS A 148 2.39 5.66 -15.31
CA LYS A 148 2.80 5.88 -16.69
C LYS A 148 3.43 4.62 -17.28
N ASN A 149 3.27 4.43 -18.59
CA ASN A 149 3.95 3.36 -19.32
C ASN A 149 5.42 3.74 -19.64
N LYS A 150 6.16 2.82 -20.24
CA LYS A 150 7.57 3.02 -20.63
C LYS A 150 7.85 4.22 -21.55
N SER A 151 6.83 4.69 -22.28
CA SER A 151 6.95 5.90 -23.14
C SER A 151 6.48 7.18 -22.46
N GLY A 152 6.20 7.14 -21.14
CA GLY A 152 5.74 8.30 -20.38
C GLY A 152 4.25 8.62 -20.51
N ARG A 153 3.49 7.85 -21.31
CA ARG A 153 2.04 8.04 -21.46
C ARG A 153 1.31 7.68 -20.18
N LEU A 154 0.41 8.54 -19.73
CA LEU A 154 -0.46 8.32 -18.58
C LEU A 154 -1.38 7.11 -18.82
N LEU A 155 -1.42 6.21 -17.85
CA LEU A 155 -2.30 5.03 -17.81
C LEU A 155 -3.43 5.23 -16.81
N PHE A 156 -3.10 5.78 -15.64
CA PHE A 156 -4.05 6.04 -14.54
C PHE A 156 -3.55 7.21 -13.70
N ASN A 157 -4.48 7.96 -13.14
CA ASN A 157 -4.22 9.07 -12.24
C ASN A 157 -5.11 8.93 -11.01
N TYR A 158 -4.53 9.17 -9.83
CA TYR A 158 -5.25 9.12 -8.55
C TYR A 158 -4.76 10.25 -7.66
N SER A 159 -5.67 10.86 -6.92
CA SER A 159 -5.36 11.94 -5.98
C SER A 159 -5.94 11.63 -4.62
N VAL A 160 -5.17 11.89 -3.58
CA VAL A 160 -5.59 11.76 -2.19
C VAL A 160 -5.50 13.14 -1.55
N PRO A 161 -6.63 13.80 -1.31
CA PRO A 161 -6.67 15.06 -0.59
C PRO A 161 -6.18 14.91 0.85
N GLN A 162 -5.44 15.90 1.37
CA GLN A 162 -4.95 15.90 2.74
C GLN A 162 -6.07 15.68 3.77
N LYS A 163 -7.22 16.34 3.57
CA LYS A 163 -8.40 16.22 4.44
C LYS A 163 -8.96 14.80 4.57
N GLU A 164 -8.63 13.89 3.61
CA GLU A 164 -9.04 12.48 3.66
C GLU A 164 -8.05 11.62 4.46
N LEU A 165 -7.00 12.21 5.01
CA LEU A 165 -5.93 11.54 5.74
C LEU A 165 -5.92 11.90 7.24
N GLY A 166 -7.07 12.25 7.82
CA GLY A 166 -7.21 12.50 9.27
C GLY A 166 -6.85 13.92 9.72
N TYR A 167 -6.85 14.89 8.79
CA TYR A 167 -6.63 16.32 9.09
C TYR A 167 -7.92 17.12 9.14
#